data_d0871877410f8e75f4b74a4b2bba6d0a
#
_entry.id   d0871877410f8e75f4b74a4b2bba6d0a
#
_cell.length_a   1.000
_cell.length_b   1.000
_cell.length_c   1.000
_cell.angle_alpha   90.00
_cell.angle_beta   90.00
_cell.angle_gamma   90.00
#
_symmetry.space_group_name_H-M   'P 1'
#
loop_
_entity.id
_entity.type
_entity.pdbx_description
1 polymer ?
#
loop_
_entity_poly.entity_id
_entity_poly.type
_entity_poly.pdbx_seq_one_letter_code
_entity_poly.pdbx_strand_id
1 'polypeptide(L)'
;HGCVLAAAVDLEMRAAVRPNHDGVIRVFSQGFAPVEVALGDWTPRPEERNTTAALVRGMAAQFIRRGAALTGLDMRVTSQVPVGSGLSSSAAFEVLLGRVFSGLYCGGSVSPEDIARMGQTAERDYFGKPCGLMDQMASSVGGLVYMDFADPAHPAVERIDCDLGASGYGLFIVDSGADHADLTADYAAIPAELEQVCRVFGAEVLRQVDETEFYRRLPAVRAAAGDRAALRAIHVFDENRRAAAEAEALRKGDFPAFLALVNASGASSWQYLQNVTAGDPRQQALAVTLAVCRRALGGQGAVRVHGGGFAGTALAFVPDDRREMFRRTVEQTLGADKCRLLSVRNPLAHSGRYC
;
A
#
# COMPACT_ATOMS: atom_id res chain seq x y z
N HIS A 1 6.35 -2.28 -12.46
CA HIS A 1 7.07 -1.29 -13.27
C HIS A 1 6.27 0.01 -13.45
N GLY A 2 5.33 0.30 -12.52
CA GLY A 2 4.53 1.53 -12.52
C GLY A 2 5.11 2.63 -11.63
N CYS A 3 4.46 3.81 -11.65
CA CYS A 3 4.74 4.91 -10.75
C CYS A 3 3.61 5.00 -9.71
N VAL A 4 3.96 5.34 -8.47
CA VAL A 4 2.99 5.52 -7.39
C VAL A 4 3.36 6.70 -6.50
N LEU A 5 2.35 7.34 -5.95
CA LEU A 5 2.46 8.29 -4.86
C LEU A 5 1.80 7.69 -3.63
N ALA A 6 2.55 7.54 -2.54
CA ALA A 6 2.07 6.92 -1.31
C ALA A 6 2.37 7.81 -0.10
N ALA A 7 1.61 7.61 0.98
CA ALA A 7 1.79 8.33 2.23
C ALA A 7 1.83 7.39 3.42
N ALA A 8 2.76 7.59 4.33
CA ALA A 8 2.69 7.02 5.66
C ALA A 8 1.75 7.86 6.53
N VAL A 9 0.81 7.19 7.18
CA VAL A 9 -0.21 7.84 8.02
C VAL A 9 0.04 7.63 9.50
N ASP A 10 -0.67 8.37 10.34
CA ASP A 10 -0.54 8.40 11.79
C ASP A 10 -1.14 7.19 12.53
N LEU A 11 -1.42 6.10 11.81
CA LEU A 11 -1.79 4.82 12.41
C LEU A 11 -0.52 4.04 12.74
N GLU A 12 -0.22 3.92 14.04
CA GLU A 12 1.05 3.37 14.49
C GLU A 12 0.96 1.90 14.89
N MET A 13 2.03 1.19 14.59
CA MET A 13 2.36 -0.08 15.20
C MET A 13 3.57 0.11 16.11
N ARG A 14 3.47 -0.30 17.38
CA ARG A 14 4.51 -0.10 18.41
C ARG A 14 4.93 -1.41 19.01
N ALA A 15 6.20 -1.51 19.38
CA ALA A 15 6.74 -2.66 20.11
C ALA A 15 7.54 -2.25 21.33
N ALA A 16 7.33 -3.00 22.43
CA ALA A 16 8.27 -3.06 23.53
C ALA A 16 9.09 -4.35 23.37
N VAL A 17 10.41 -4.24 23.38
CA VAL A 17 11.32 -5.35 23.11
C VAL A 17 12.35 -5.56 24.21
N ARG A 18 12.69 -6.81 24.46
CA ARG A 18 13.74 -7.22 25.41
C ARG A 18 14.53 -8.39 24.82
N PRO A 19 15.87 -8.27 24.65
CA PRO A 19 16.72 -9.44 24.32
C PRO A 19 16.59 -10.53 25.39
N ASN A 20 16.50 -11.81 25.00
CA ASN A 20 16.33 -12.93 25.93
C ASN A 20 17.50 -13.91 25.94
N HIS A 21 18.36 -13.93 24.93
CA HIS A 21 19.55 -14.77 24.78
C HIS A 21 19.28 -16.29 24.78
N ASP A 22 18.03 -16.73 24.67
CA ASP A 22 17.69 -18.17 24.64
C ASP A 22 17.51 -18.74 23.22
N GLY A 23 17.83 -17.91 22.22
CA GLY A 23 17.76 -18.33 20.82
C GLY A 23 16.33 -18.41 20.26
N VAL A 24 15.38 -17.72 20.86
CA VAL A 24 13.98 -17.70 20.39
C VAL A 24 13.49 -16.26 20.24
N ILE A 25 12.83 -15.98 19.14
CA ILE A 25 12.06 -14.73 18.97
C ILE A 25 10.61 -15.02 19.38
N ARG A 26 10.12 -14.34 20.42
CA ARG A 26 8.72 -14.42 20.86
C ARG A 26 8.00 -13.12 20.57
N VAL A 27 6.85 -13.23 19.91
CA VAL A 27 6.01 -12.08 19.57
C VAL A 27 4.63 -12.25 20.20
N PHE A 28 4.24 -11.27 21.00
CA PHE A 28 2.94 -11.18 21.64
C PHE A 28 2.20 -9.96 21.03
N SER A 29 1.35 -10.19 20.06
CA SER A 29 0.53 -9.15 19.43
C SER A 29 -0.86 -9.13 20.03
N GLN A 30 -1.36 -7.93 20.35
CA GLN A 30 -2.71 -7.77 20.89
C GLN A 30 -3.75 -8.32 19.90
N GLY A 31 -4.60 -9.23 20.36
CA GLY A 31 -5.66 -9.85 19.55
C GLY A 31 -5.22 -11.06 18.72
N PHE A 32 -3.96 -11.49 18.82
CA PHE A 32 -3.41 -12.65 18.10
C PHE A 32 -2.80 -13.65 19.07
N ALA A 33 -2.72 -14.91 18.62
CA ALA A 33 -1.98 -15.94 19.36
C ALA A 33 -0.49 -15.60 19.44
N PRO A 34 0.18 -15.90 20.56
CA PRO A 34 1.62 -15.76 20.67
C PRO A 34 2.36 -16.56 19.59
N VAL A 35 3.46 -16.01 19.09
CA VAL A 35 4.31 -16.63 18.08
C VAL A 35 5.70 -16.83 18.64
N GLU A 36 6.27 -18.01 18.43
CA GLU A 36 7.65 -18.35 18.75
C GLU A 36 8.39 -18.84 17.52
N VAL A 37 9.56 -18.26 17.25
CA VAL A 37 10.44 -18.65 16.15
C VAL A 37 11.83 -18.91 16.70
N ALA A 38 12.24 -20.19 16.70
CA ALA A 38 13.58 -20.58 17.10
C ALA A 38 14.61 -20.09 16.07
N LEU A 39 15.74 -19.57 16.56
CA LEU A 39 16.90 -19.21 15.74
C LEU A 39 17.62 -20.50 15.28
N GLY A 40 18.17 -20.48 14.06
CA GLY A 40 19.00 -21.58 13.54
C GLY A 40 18.51 -22.16 12.20
N ASP A 41 17.21 -22.29 11.98
CA ASP A 41 16.66 -22.68 10.68
C ASP A 41 15.83 -21.52 10.08
N TRP A 42 16.35 -20.96 8.99
CA TRP A 42 15.82 -19.77 8.31
C TRP A 42 15.17 -20.09 6.98
N THR A 43 14.95 -21.37 6.69
CA THR A 43 14.26 -21.77 5.47
C THR A 43 12.76 -21.47 5.56
N PRO A 44 12.11 -21.07 4.43
CA PRO A 44 10.67 -20.94 4.40
C PRO A 44 10.00 -22.27 4.77
N ARG A 45 8.97 -22.22 5.60
CA ARG A 45 8.22 -23.40 6.04
C ARG A 45 6.81 -23.39 5.45
N PRO A 46 6.42 -24.39 4.68
CA PRO A 46 5.09 -24.44 4.07
C PRO A 46 3.95 -24.33 5.09
N GLU A 47 4.12 -24.94 6.27
CA GLU A 47 3.14 -24.92 7.38
C GLU A 47 2.99 -23.55 8.06
N GLU A 48 3.97 -22.67 7.90
CA GLU A 48 3.92 -21.29 8.42
C GLU A 48 3.29 -20.29 7.42
N ARG A 49 2.98 -20.70 6.19
CA ARG A 49 2.37 -19.80 5.21
C ARG A 49 1.11 -19.14 5.76
N ASN A 50 0.95 -17.86 5.45
CA ASN A 50 -0.14 -16.99 5.92
C ASN A 50 -0.16 -16.81 7.46
N THR A 51 0.97 -17.00 8.15
CA THR A 51 1.09 -16.80 9.59
C THR A 51 2.10 -15.70 9.95
N THR A 52 1.93 -15.10 11.13
CA THR A 52 2.89 -14.15 11.68
C THR A 52 4.29 -14.77 11.85
N ALA A 53 4.38 -16.07 12.13
CA ALA A 53 5.67 -16.79 12.26
C ALA A 53 6.50 -16.71 10.99
N ALA A 54 5.86 -16.84 9.82
CA ALA A 54 6.52 -16.71 8.53
C ALA A 54 7.16 -15.33 8.33
N LEU A 55 6.45 -14.25 8.69
CA LEU A 55 6.99 -12.88 8.59
C LEU A 55 8.18 -12.68 9.54
N VAL A 56 8.07 -13.16 10.79
CA VAL A 56 9.16 -13.08 11.77
C VAL A 56 10.39 -13.84 11.27
N ARG A 57 10.21 -15.09 10.79
CA ARG A 57 11.27 -15.92 10.23
C ARG A 57 11.90 -15.29 9.00
N GLY A 58 11.08 -14.78 8.09
CA GLY A 58 11.52 -14.11 6.86
C GLY A 58 12.37 -12.89 7.14
N MET A 59 11.92 -12.00 8.03
CA MET A 59 12.67 -10.82 8.42
C MET A 59 13.98 -11.20 9.13
N ALA A 60 13.97 -12.12 10.08
CA ALA A 60 15.17 -12.59 10.77
C ALA A 60 16.19 -13.18 9.77
N ALA A 61 15.73 -13.99 8.81
CA ALA A 61 16.57 -14.55 7.75
C ALA A 61 17.29 -13.49 6.94
N GLN A 62 16.60 -12.38 6.58
CA GLN A 62 17.21 -11.29 5.82
C GLN A 62 18.34 -10.61 6.62
N PHE A 63 18.12 -10.38 7.92
CA PHE A 63 19.13 -9.76 8.77
C PHE A 63 20.34 -10.68 8.98
N ILE A 64 20.16 -11.97 9.15
CA ILE A 64 21.25 -12.94 9.27
C ILE A 64 22.04 -13.05 7.97
N ARG A 65 21.40 -13.06 6.80
CA ARG A 65 22.09 -13.01 5.50
C ARG A 65 22.99 -11.78 5.35
N ARG A 66 22.69 -10.69 6.05
CA ARG A 66 23.53 -9.48 6.12
C ARG A 66 24.61 -9.55 7.22
N GLY A 67 24.72 -10.64 7.94
CA GLY A 67 25.73 -10.84 8.98
C GLY A 67 25.30 -10.39 10.38
N ALA A 68 24.01 -10.10 10.62
CA ALA A 68 23.54 -9.76 11.95
C ALA A 68 23.57 -10.99 12.88
N ALA A 69 24.12 -10.82 14.09
CA ALA A 69 24.16 -11.87 15.11
C ALA A 69 22.92 -11.79 16.01
N LEU A 70 21.80 -12.35 15.56
CA LEU A 70 20.56 -12.38 16.34
C LEU A 70 20.69 -13.36 17.51
N THR A 71 20.27 -12.95 18.72
CA THR A 71 20.36 -13.75 19.93
C THR A 71 19.01 -14.18 20.49
N GLY A 72 17.92 -13.69 19.95
CA GLY A 72 16.58 -13.89 20.46
C GLY A 72 16.04 -12.68 21.21
N LEU A 73 14.72 -12.53 21.22
CA LEU A 73 14.05 -11.42 21.89
C LEU A 73 12.60 -11.76 22.24
N ASP A 74 12.09 -11.12 23.26
CA ASP A 74 10.65 -11.02 23.57
C ASP A 74 10.13 -9.69 23.06
N MET A 75 9.01 -9.70 22.34
CA MET A 75 8.42 -8.51 21.71
C MET A 75 6.92 -8.45 21.99
N ARG A 76 6.45 -7.34 22.57
CA ARG A 76 5.02 -7.05 22.72
C ARG A 76 4.61 -5.98 21.73
N VAL A 77 3.62 -6.29 20.90
CA VAL A 77 3.15 -5.42 19.80
C VAL A 77 1.74 -4.93 20.08
N THR A 78 1.55 -3.63 19.86
CA THR A 78 0.24 -2.98 19.78
C THR A 78 0.08 -2.30 18.42
N SER A 79 -1.11 -2.34 17.84
CA SER A 79 -1.38 -1.80 16.51
C SER A 79 -2.64 -0.93 16.51
N GLN A 80 -2.54 0.23 15.86
CA GLN A 80 -3.68 1.06 15.48
C GLN A 80 -4.09 0.81 14.02
N VAL A 81 -3.28 0.06 13.24
CA VAL A 81 -3.57 -0.28 11.86
C VAL A 81 -4.62 -1.39 11.84
N PRO A 82 -5.83 -1.15 11.31
CA PRO A 82 -6.87 -2.16 11.27
C PRO A 82 -6.48 -3.28 10.29
N VAL A 83 -6.71 -4.53 10.70
CA VAL A 83 -6.49 -5.68 9.82
C VAL A 83 -7.57 -5.72 8.74
N GLY A 84 -7.19 -6.01 7.49
CA GLY A 84 -8.13 -6.10 6.36
C GLY A 84 -8.65 -4.76 5.83
N SER A 85 -8.18 -3.63 6.33
CA SER A 85 -8.63 -2.29 5.92
C SER A 85 -7.96 -1.75 4.64
N GLY A 86 -7.07 -2.50 4.00
CA GLY A 86 -6.26 -2.00 2.89
C GLY A 86 -5.10 -1.07 3.29
N LEU A 87 -4.89 -0.85 4.61
CA LEU A 87 -3.81 0.00 5.13
C LEU A 87 -2.52 -0.79 5.44
N SER A 88 -2.38 -1.98 4.90
CA SER A 88 -1.15 -2.79 4.89
C SER A 88 -0.55 -3.07 6.27
N SER A 89 -1.35 -3.70 7.17
CA SER A 89 -0.88 -4.08 8.50
C SER A 89 0.31 -5.06 8.46
N SER A 90 0.43 -5.92 7.43
CA SER A 90 1.58 -6.80 7.23
C SER A 90 2.85 -6.00 6.98
N ALA A 91 2.84 -5.06 6.03
CA ALA A 91 3.99 -4.21 5.75
C ALA A 91 4.42 -3.37 6.97
N ALA A 92 3.46 -2.84 7.73
CA ALA A 92 3.75 -2.12 8.97
C ALA A 92 4.45 -3.02 10.00
N PHE A 93 4.04 -4.29 10.12
CA PHE A 93 4.65 -5.26 11.02
C PHE A 93 6.06 -5.66 10.57
N GLU A 94 6.26 -5.91 9.28
CA GLU A 94 7.56 -6.21 8.68
C GLU A 94 8.55 -5.07 8.91
N VAL A 95 8.13 -3.84 8.66
CA VAL A 95 8.94 -2.64 8.89
C VAL A 95 9.24 -2.47 10.38
N LEU A 96 8.30 -2.74 11.28
CA LEU A 96 8.53 -2.72 12.72
C LEU A 96 9.60 -3.74 13.12
N LEU A 97 9.52 -4.99 12.65
CA LEU A 97 10.54 -6.01 12.87
C LEU A 97 11.91 -5.56 12.33
N GLY A 98 11.94 -5.01 11.10
CA GLY A 98 13.15 -4.49 10.48
C GLY A 98 13.81 -3.39 11.32
N ARG A 99 13.02 -2.46 11.85
CA ARG A 99 13.50 -1.41 12.75
C ARG A 99 14.04 -1.97 14.07
N VAL A 100 13.34 -2.92 14.66
CA VAL A 100 13.78 -3.60 15.89
C VAL A 100 15.11 -4.32 15.67
N PHE A 101 15.22 -5.14 14.63
CA PHE A 101 16.44 -5.88 14.34
C PHE A 101 17.60 -4.95 13.96
N SER A 102 17.34 -3.92 13.16
CA SER A 102 18.34 -2.91 12.83
C SER A 102 18.89 -2.22 14.09
N GLY A 103 18.00 -1.78 14.98
CA GLY A 103 18.39 -1.09 16.22
C GLY A 103 19.17 -1.98 17.18
N LEU A 104 18.72 -3.22 17.42
CA LEU A 104 19.32 -4.11 18.40
C LEU A 104 20.62 -4.78 17.90
N TYR A 105 20.70 -5.12 16.61
CA TYR A 105 21.77 -5.98 16.10
C TYR A 105 22.64 -5.37 15.02
N CYS A 106 22.27 -4.20 14.48
CA CYS A 106 23.01 -3.50 13.42
C CYS A 106 23.28 -2.03 13.75
N GLY A 107 23.12 -1.61 15.00
CA GLY A 107 23.34 -0.21 15.40
C GLY A 107 22.46 0.81 14.70
N GLY A 108 21.31 0.39 14.18
CA GLY A 108 20.39 1.26 13.44
C GLY A 108 20.83 1.60 12.01
N SER A 109 21.84 0.93 11.46
CA SER A 109 22.48 1.29 10.19
C SER A 109 21.78 0.80 8.93
N VAL A 110 20.73 -0.06 9.05
CA VAL A 110 20.02 -0.58 7.89
C VAL A 110 19.07 0.51 7.35
N SER A 111 19.21 0.81 6.07
CA SER A 111 18.42 1.87 5.42
C SER A 111 16.91 1.55 5.40
N PRO A 112 16.03 2.57 5.36
CA PRO A 112 14.59 2.36 5.21
C PRO A 112 14.25 1.54 3.97
N GLU A 113 14.93 1.77 2.86
CA GLU A 113 14.74 1.10 1.59
C GLU A 113 15.12 -0.39 1.69
N ASP A 114 16.23 -0.70 2.37
CA ASP A 114 16.63 -2.08 2.62
C ASP A 114 15.64 -2.81 3.51
N ILE A 115 15.15 -2.17 4.58
CA ILE A 115 14.11 -2.73 5.45
C ILE A 115 12.85 -3.05 4.64
N ALA A 116 12.44 -2.14 3.75
CA ALA A 116 11.29 -2.36 2.88
C ALA A 116 11.47 -3.57 1.95
N ARG A 117 12.65 -3.72 1.33
CA ARG A 117 12.98 -4.87 0.46
C ARG A 117 13.00 -6.18 1.24
N MET A 118 13.53 -6.17 2.46
CA MET A 118 13.53 -7.31 3.37
C MET A 118 12.10 -7.72 3.73
N GLY A 119 11.21 -6.75 4.00
CA GLY A 119 9.79 -6.98 4.25
C GLY A 119 9.11 -7.63 3.05
N GLN A 120 9.30 -7.08 1.85
CA GLN A 120 8.76 -7.68 0.63
C GLN A 120 9.22 -9.14 0.45
N THR A 121 10.50 -9.42 0.70
CA THR A 121 11.04 -10.78 0.62
C THR A 121 10.37 -11.69 1.66
N ALA A 122 10.19 -11.21 2.89
CA ALA A 122 9.50 -11.96 3.93
C ALA A 122 8.04 -12.25 3.56
N GLU A 123 7.32 -11.28 2.99
CA GLU A 123 5.92 -11.47 2.58
C GLU A 123 5.79 -12.42 1.39
N ARG A 124 6.67 -12.33 0.38
CA ARG A 124 6.61 -13.16 -0.83
C ARG A 124 7.09 -14.58 -0.60
N ASP A 125 8.28 -14.73 -0.04
CA ASP A 125 9.01 -16.01 -0.02
C ASP A 125 8.66 -16.85 1.21
N TYR A 126 8.31 -16.21 2.33
CA TYR A 126 7.98 -16.90 3.59
C TYR A 126 6.48 -16.94 3.86
N PHE A 127 5.82 -15.79 3.84
CA PHE A 127 4.37 -15.73 4.07
C PHE A 127 3.59 -16.31 2.88
N GLY A 128 4.11 -16.18 1.67
CA GLY A 128 3.55 -16.76 0.45
C GLY A 128 2.52 -15.89 -0.26
N LYS A 129 2.47 -14.60 0.04
CA LYS A 129 1.58 -13.64 -0.63
C LYS A 129 2.37 -12.82 -1.65
N PRO A 130 2.03 -12.89 -2.95
CA PRO A 130 2.63 -12.02 -3.95
C PRO A 130 2.24 -10.56 -3.66
N CYS A 131 3.24 -9.71 -3.45
CA CYS A 131 3.04 -8.28 -3.18
C CYS A 131 4.03 -7.41 -3.97
N GLY A 132 3.65 -6.14 -4.19
CA GLY A 132 4.57 -5.08 -4.63
C GLY A 132 5.47 -4.61 -3.50
N LEU A 133 6.29 -3.58 -3.77
CA LEU A 133 7.19 -2.99 -2.78
C LEU A 133 6.62 -1.69 -2.17
N MET A 134 5.50 -1.21 -2.68
CA MET A 134 4.92 0.09 -2.35
C MET A 134 4.64 0.25 -0.86
N ASP A 135 3.97 -0.73 -0.26
CA ASP A 135 3.46 -0.63 1.11
C ASP A 135 4.61 -0.63 2.12
N GLN A 136 5.57 -1.54 1.94
CA GLN A 136 6.77 -1.60 2.77
C GLN A 136 7.62 -0.34 2.62
N MET A 137 7.74 0.18 1.39
CA MET A 137 8.52 1.38 1.13
C MET A 137 7.87 2.61 1.75
N ALA A 138 6.57 2.82 1.57
CA ALA A 138 5.82 3.91 2.17
C ALA A 138 5.91 3.87 3.70
N SER A 139 5.70 2.69 4.31
CA SER A 139 5.79 2.51 5.77
C SER A 139 7.20 2.75 6.31
N SER A 140 8.24 2.32 5.58
CA SER A 140 9.61 2.40 6.04
C SER A 140 10.23 3.78 5.84
N VAL A 141 10.01 4.42 4.70
CA VAL A 141 10.56 5.75 4.37
C VAL A 141 9.81 6.86 5.13
N GLY A 142 8.49 6.74 5.24
CA GLY A 142 7.63 7.72 5.93
C GLY A 142 7.38 9.00 5.13
N GLY A 143 6.36 9.75 5.51
CA GLY A 143 5.93 10.97 4.82
C GLY A 143 5.21 10.67 3.50
N LEU A 144 5.26 11.61 2.58
CA LEU A 144 4.82 11.46 1.20
C LEU A 144 5.98 10.95 0.35
N VAL A 145 5.76 9.88 -0.39
CA VAL A 145 6.81 9.22 -1.18
C VAL A 145 6.31 8.99 -2.60
N TYR A 146 7.03 9.53 -3.57
CA TYR A 146 6.89 9.16 -4.98
C TYR A 146 7.86 8.03 -5.29
N MET A 147 7.38 7.01 -5.98
CA MET A 147 8.16 5.84 -6.35
C MET A 147 7.98 5.54 -7.84
N ASP A 148 9.08 5.39 -8.57
CA ASP A 148 9.09 4.86 -9.93
C ASP A 148 9.76 3.48 -9.96
N PHE A 149 8.99 2.47 -10.28
CA PHE A 149 9.41 1.08 -10.39
C PHE A 149 9.79 0.69 -11.83
N ALA A 150 10.29 1.61 -12.65
CA ALA A 150 10.80 1.28 -13.99
C ALA A 150 11.83 0.16 -13.90
N ASP A 151 12.75 0.25 -12.94
CA ASP A 151 13.61 -0.86 -12.48
C ASP A 151 13.17 -1.30 -11.08
N PRO A 152 12.47 -2.44 -10.92
CA PRO A 152 12.03 -2.91 -9.60
C PRO A 152 13.20 -3.32 -8.67
N ALA A 153 14.37 -3.65 -9.24
CA ALA A 153 15.54 -3.96 -8.44
C ALA A 153 16.13 -2.68 -7.81
N HIS A 154 16.02 -1.54 -8.50
CA HIS A 154 16.50 -0.25 -8.06
C HIS A 154 15.46 0.85 -8.30
N PRO A 155 14.29 0.81 -7.62
CA PRO A 155 13.26 1.82 -7.82
C PRO A 155 13.79 3.19 -7.43
N ALA A 156 13.42 4.21 -8.22
CA ALA A 156 13.62 5.59 -7.80
C ALA A 156 12.61 5.91 -6.71
N VAL A 157 13.10 6.30 -5.53
CA VAL A 157 12.29 6.62 -4.36
C VAL A 157 12.60 8.07 -3.97
N GLU A 158 11.59 8.91 -3.96
CA GLU A 158 11.73 10.32 -3.64
C GLU A 158 10.72 10.71 -2.57
N ARG A 159 11.21 11.26 -1.48
CA ARG A 159 10.36 11.85 -0.46
C ARG A 159 9.97 13.26 -0.84
N ILE A 160 8.66 13.55 -0.80
CA ILE A 160 8.12 14.87 -1.11
C ILE A 160 7.94 15.64 0.20
N ASP A 161 8.60 16.77 0.31
CA ASP A 161 8.45 17.68 1.43
C ASP A 161 7.21 18.56 1.21
N CYS A 162 6.07 18.09 1.74
CA CYS A 162 4.79 18.78 1.67
C CYS A 162 4.02 18.57 2.98
N ASP A 163 3.56 19.65 3.58
CA ASP A 163 2.68 19.61 4.73
C ASP A 163 1.22 19.58 4.27
N LEU A 164 0.66 18.37 4.17
CA LEU A 164 -0.76 18.19 3.86
C LEU A 164 -1.67 18.77 4.95
N GLY A 165 -1.19 18.89 6.20
CA GLY A 165 -1.95 19.51 7.28
C GLY A 165 -2.20 21.00 7.07
N ALA A 166 -1.27 21.68 6.38
CA ALA A 166 -1.40 23.11 6.04
C ALA A 166 -2.16 23.36 4.73
N SER A 167 -2.60 22.32 4.02
CA SER A 167 -3.26 22.45 2.70
C SER A 167 -4.68 22.99 2.77
N GLY A 168 -5.31 23.05 3.94
CA GLY A 168 -6.72 23.37 4.13
C GLY A 168 -7.66 22.19 3.87
N TYR A 169 -7.12 20.96 3.79
CA TYR A 169 -7.88 19.73 3.56
C TYR A 169 -7.50 18.64 4.56
N GLY A 170 -8.50 17.85 5.00
CA GLY A 170 -8.31 16.61 5.75
C GLY A 170 -8.27 15.41 4.84
N LEU A 171 -7.38 14.48 5.13
CA LEU A 171 -7.30 13.18 4.47
C LEU A 171 -8.21 12.19 5.21
N PHE A 172 -9.21 11.66 4.53
CA PHE A 172 -10.11 10.65 5.09
C PHE A 172 -9.97 9.32 4.37
N ILE A 173 -10.04 8.25 5.17
CA ILE A 173 -10.29 6.90 4.67
C ILE A 173 -11.72 6.53 5.04
N VAL A 174 -12.46 5.96 4.08
CA VAL A 174 -13.85 5.53 4.29
C VAL A 174 -13.95 4.04 3.98
N ASP A 175 -14.30 3.25 5.00
CA ASP A 175 -14.46 1.80 4.86
C ASP A 175 -15.77 1.46 4.15
N SER A 176 -15.68 0.71 3.04
CA SER A 176 -16.85 0.24 2.30
C SER A 176 -17.60 -0.89 3.02
N GLY A 177 -16.96 -1.55 3.96
CA GLY A 177 -17.49 -2.74 4.63
C GLY A 177 -17.49 -4.00 3.76
N ALA A 178 -16.89 -3.95 2.55
CA ALA A 178 -16.75 -5.12 1.70
C ALA A 178 -15.55 -5.98 2.13
N ASP A 179 -15.72 -7.29 2.08
CA ASP A 179 -14.65 -8.26 2.33
C ASP A 179 -13.83 -8.52 1.05
N HIS A 180 -12.57 -8.86 1.22
CA HIS A 180 -11.65 -9.23 0.14
C HIS A 180 -11.64 -10.75 -0.14
N ALA A 181 -12.35 -11.57 0.64
CA ALA A 181 -12.19 -13.02 0.67
C ALA A 181 -12.44 -13.70 -0.69
N ASP A 182 -13.41 -13.24 -1.47
CA ASP A 182 -13.80 -13.88 -2.74
C ASP A 182 -13.28 -13.14 -3.99
N LEU A 183 -12.38 -12.16 -3.84
CA LEU A 183 -11.95 -11.26 -4.92
C LEU A 183 -10.59 -11.64 -5.54
N THR A 184 -10.03 -12.78 -5.16
CA THR A 184 -8.70 -13.23 -5.66
C THR A 184 -8.63 -13.28 -7.18
N ALA A 185 -9.70 -13.75 -7.84
CA ALA A 185 -9.78 -13.82 -9.30
C ALA A 185 -9.77 -12.43 -9.95
N ASP A 186 -10.49 -11.47 -9.38
CA ASP A 186 -10.54 -10.09 -9.87
C ASP A 186 -9.17 -9.40 -9.79
N TYR A 187 -8.47 -9.58 -8.65
CA TYR A 187 -7.11 -9.07 -8.48
C TYR A 187 -6.13 -9.72 -9.45
N ALA A 188 -6.19 -11.04 -9.63
CA ALA A 188 -5.32 -11.78 -10.54
C ALA A 188 -5.56 -11.44 -12.02
N ALA A 189 -6.77 -11.05 -12.38
CA ALA A 189 -7.13 -10.69 -13.74
C ALA A 189 -6.41 -9.42 -14.23
N ILE A 190 -6.10 -8.45 -13.34
CA ILE A 190 -5.41 -7.21 -13.75
C ILE A 190 -4.02 -7.51 -14.35
N PRO A 191 -3.07 -8.12 -13.61
CA PRO A 191 -1.76 -8.41 -14.17
C PRO A 191 -1.83 -9.39 -15.35
N ALA A 192 -2.71 -10.40 -15.31
CA ALA A 192 -2.82 -11.38 -16.40
C ALA A 192 -3.30 -10.73 -17.71
N GLU A 193 -4.23 -9.79 -17.67
CA GLU A 193 -4.68 -9.05 -18.85
C GLU A 193 -3.62 -8.09 -19.38
N LEU A 194 -2.90 -7.39 -18.49
CA LEU A 194 -1.78 -6.54 -18.89
C LEU A 194 -0.66 -7.36 -19.56
N GLU A 195 -0.38 -8.56 -19.06
CA GLU A 195 0.57 -9.49 -19.68
C GLU A 195 0.14 -9.89 -21.09
N GLN A 196 -1.16 -10.14 -21.31
CA GLN A 196 -1.68 -10.43 -22.66
C GLN A 196 -1.45 -9.25 -23.62
N VAL A 197 -1.64 -8.01 -23.15
CA VAL A 197 -1.31 -6.83 -23.95
C VAL A 197 0.19 -6.79 -24.26
N CYS A 198 1.06 -7.01 -23.29
CA CYS A 198 2.52 -7.01 -23.47
C CYS A 198 2.96 -8.02 -24.52
N ARG A 199 2.36 -9.22 -24.55
CA ARG A 199 2.67 -10.27 -25.55
C ARG A 199 2.43 -9.81 -26.99
N VAL A 200 1.46 -8.93 -27.26
CA VAL A 200 1.22 -8.36 -28.60
C VAL A 200 2.43 -7.58 -29.10
N PHE A 201 3.23 -7.02 -28.20
CA PHE A 201 4.40 -6.20 -28.49
C PHE A 201 5.74 -6.93 -28.27
N GLY A 202 5.71 -8.19 -27.80
CA GLY A 202 6.91 -8.91 -27.42
C GLY A 202 7.62 -8.30 -26.20
N ALA A 203 6.87 -7.60 -25.35
CA ALA A 203 7.37 -6.95 -24.13
C ALA A 203 7.08 -7.82 -22.91
N GLU A 204 7.92 -7.73 -21.88
CA GLU A 204 7.72 -8.40 -20.61
C GLU A 204 6.78 -7.61 -19.71
N VAL A 205 6.84 -6.29 -19.78
CA VAL A 205 6.04 -5.37 -18.98
C VAL A 205 5.54 -4.18 -19.81
N LEU A 206 4.40 -3.61 -19.41
CA LEU A 206 3.77 -2.52 -20.17
C LEU A 206 4.67 -1.27 -20.28
N ARG A 207 5.58 -1.05 -19.31
CA ARG A 207 6.55 0.06 -19.35
C ARG A 207 7.50 0.03 -20.54
N GLN A 208 7.70 -1.14 -21.18
CA GLN A 208 8.53 -1.33 -22.38
C GLN A 208 7.76 -1.09 -23.67
N VAL A 209 6.44 -0.94 -23.60
CA VAL A 209 5.59 -0.71 -24.77
C VAL A 209 5.52 0.79 -25.05
N ASP A 210 5.88 1.18 -26.28
CA ASP A 210 5.66 2.55 -26.74
C ASP A 210 4.16 2.86 -26.86
N GLU A 211 3.71 3.92 -26.21
CA GLU A 211 2.29 4.27 -26.14
C GLU A 211 1.71 4.66 -27.51
N THR A 212 2.50 5.33 -28.37
CA THR A 212 2.06 5.66 -29.73
C THR A 212 1.84 4.40 -30.55
N GLU A 213 2.75 3.44 -30.41
CA GLU A 213 2.64 2.15 -31.07
C GLU A 213 1.46 1.31 -30.51
N PHE A 214 1.20 1.42 -29.20
CA PHE A 214 0.01 0.80 -28.59
C PHE A 214 -1.27 1.30 -29.24
N TYR A 215 -1.46 2.61 -29.38
CA TYR A 215 -2.66 3.17 -30.01
C TYR A 215 -2.73 2.84 -31.50
N ARG A 216 -1.61 2.82 -32.21
CA ARG A 216 -1.57 2.41 -33.63
C ARG A 216 -2.02 0.97 -33.81
N ARG A 217 -1.69 0.07 -32.88
CA ARG A 217 -2.02 -1.35 -32.91
C ARG A 217 -3.23 -1.72 -32.05
N LEU A 218 -4.00 -0.75 -31.57
CA LEU A 218 -5.14 -0.97 -30.69
C LEU A 218 -6.15 -2.01 -31.24
N PRO A 219 -6.48 -2.06 -32.57
CA PRO A 219 -7.33 -3.12 -33.09
C PRO A 219 -6.77 -4.54 -32.88
N ALA A 220 -5.45 -4.71 -33.02
CA ALA A 220 -4.78 -6.00 -32.79
C ALA A 220 -4.74 -6.35 -31.28
N VAL A 221 -4.52 -5.37 -30.41
CA VAL A 221 -4.57 -5.54 -28.95
C VAL A 221 -5.96 -6.02 -28.53
N ARG A 222 -7.02 -5.35 -29.00
CA ARG A 222 -8.41 -5.72 -28.70
C ARG A 222 -8.76 -7.13 -29.20
N ALA A 223 -8.27 -7.51 -30.38
CA ALA A 223 -8.51 -8.84 -30.92
C ALA A 223 -7.78 -9.94 -30.13
N ALA A 224 -6.57 -9.67 -29.62
CA ALA A 224 -5.73 -10.64 -28.93
C ALA A 224 -6.01 -10.72 -27.42
N ALA A 225 -6.21 -9.58 -26.74
CA ALA A 225 -6.31 -9.48 -25.29
C ALA A 225 -7.71 -9.06 -24.79
N GLY A 226 -8.56 -8.56 -25.68
CA GLY A 226 -9.90 -8.07 -25.34
C GLY A 226 -9.95 -6.59 -24.94
N ASP A 227 -11.15 -6.05 -24.89
CA ASP A 227 -11.39 -4.62 -24.65
C ASP A 227 -11.01 -4.20 -23.22
N ARG A 228 -11.29 -5.03 -22.22
CA ARG A 228 -10.95 -4.72 -20.82
C ARG A 228 -9.43 -4.65 -20.61
N ALA A 229 -8.68 -5.55 -21.22
CA ALA A 229 -7.21 -5.52 -21.17
C ALA A 229 -6.64 -4.25 -21.81
N ALA A 230 -7.22 -3.82 -22.95
CA ALA A 230 -6.84 -2.57 -23.59
C ALA A 230 -7.14 -1.34 -22.70
N LEU A 231 -8.32 -1.30 -22.06
CA LEU A 231 -8.67 -0.21 -21.10
C LEU A 231 -7.74 -0.18 -19.90
N ARG A 232 -7.39 -1.35 -19.34
CA ARG A 232 -6.42 -1.47 -18.22
C ARG A 232 -5.04 -0.98 -18.63
N ALA A 233 -4.59 -1.26 -19.84
CA ALA A 233 -3.33 -0.72 -20.35
C ALA A 233 -3.35 0.81 -20.49
N ILE A 234 -4.43 1.39 -21.02
CA ILE A 234 -4.64 2.84 -21.09
C ILE A 234 -4.56 3.45 -19.68
N HIS A 235 -5.24 2.84 -18.70
CA HIS A 235 -5.14 3.29 -17.32
C HIS A 235 -3.70 3.35 -16.83
N VAL A 236 -2.90 2.30 -17.06
CA VAL A 236 -1.52 2.22 -16.56
C VAL A 236 -0.62 3.26 -17.22
N PHE A 237 -0.75 3.51 -18.53
CA PHE A 237 -0.02 4.59 -19.20
C PHE A 237 -0.36 5.95 -18.58
N ASP A 238 -1.64 6.23 -18.42
CA ASP A 238 -2.11 7.48 -17.84
C ASP A 238 -1.69 7.63 -16.37
N GLU A 239 -1.81 6.57 -15.57
CA GLU A 239 -1.53 6.62 -14.14
C GLU A 239 -0.04 6.84 -13.84
N ASN A 240 0.86 6.29 -14.66
CA ASN A 240 2.29 6.58 -14.54
C ASN A 240 2.60 8.07 -14.71
N ARG A 241 1.99 8.71 -15.71
CA ARG A 241 2.12 10.17 -15.91
C ARG A 241 1.46 10.96 -14.79
N ARG A 242 0.29 10.49 -14.34
CA ARG A 242 -0.50 11.16 -13.30
C ARG A 242 0.20 11.14 -11.95
N ALA A 243 0.76 10.01 -11.54
CA ALA A 243 1.52 9.91 -10.29
C ALA A 243 2.72 10.86 -10.27
N ALA A 244 3.44 10.99 -11.41
CA ALA A 244 4.52 11.96 -11.54
C ALA A 244 4.02 13.42 -11.47
N ALA A 245 2.88 13.71 -12.11
CA ALA A 245 2.27 15.04 -12.08
C ALA A 245 1.71 15.38 -10.69
N GLU A 246 1.15 14.43 -9.95
CA GLU A 246 0.72 14.59 -8.56
C GLU A 246 1.91 14.95 -7.66
N ALA A 247 3.03 14.24 -7.80
CA ALA A 247 4.26 14.54 -7.09
C ALA A 247 4.78 15.94 -7.38
N GLU A 248 4.76 16.36 -8.64
CA GLU A 248 5.18 17.71 -9.07
C GLU A 248 4.25 18.81 -8.55
N ALA A 249 2.93 18.57 -8.56
CA ALA A 249 1.95 19.51 -8.00
C ALA A 249 2.20 19.73 -6.49
N LEU A 250 2.47 18.66 -5.75
CA LEU A 250 2.79 18.74 -4.32
C LEU A 250 4.11 19.49 -4.06
N ARG A 251 5.16 19.26 -4.86
CA ARG A 251 6.44 19.99 -4.74
C ARG A 251 6.27 21.50 -4.94
N LYS A 252 5.37 21.87 -5.82
CA LYS A 252 5.05 23.28 -6.11
C LYS A 252 4.06 23.91 -5.13
N GLY A 253 3.47 23.12 -4.23
CA GLY A 253 2.38 23.55 -3.37
C GLY A 253 1.08 23.82 -4.13
N ASP A 254 0.94 23.32 -5.37
CA ASP A 254 -0.28 23.45 -6.18
C ASP A 254 -1.29 22.37 -5.79
N PHE A 255 -1.90 22.57 -4.63
CA PHE A 255 -2.86 21.61 -4.10
C PHE A 255 -4.14 21.47 -4.94
N PRO A 256 -4.69 22.55 -5.55
CA PRO A 256 -5.79 22.43 -6.50
C PRO A 256 -5.48 21.51 -7.69
N ALA A 257 -4.30 21.63 -8.31
CA ALA A 257 -3.87 20.74 -9.38
C ALA A 257 -3.72 19.28 -8.88
N PHE A 258 -3.16 19.09 -7.70
CA PHE A 258 -3.07 17.78 -7.07
C PHE A 258 -4.46 17.13 -6.89
N LEU A 259 -5.44 17.84 -6.33
CA LEU A 259 -6.80 17.33 -6.14
C LEU A 259 -7.49 16.98 -7.47
N ALA A 260 -7.27 17.79 -8.52
CA ALA A 260 -7.79 17.50 -9.86
C ALA A 260 -7.20 16.17 -10.40
N LEU A 261 -5.90 15.94 -10.21
CA LEU A 261 -5.23 14.69 -10.59
C LEU A 261 -5.74 13.48 -9.79
N VAL A 262 -5.96 13.62 -8.49
CA VAL A 262 -6.56 12.56 -7.64
C VAL A 262 -7.95 12.20 -8.13
N ASN A 263 -8.79 13.18 -8.48
CA ASN A 263 -10.11 12.91 -9.06
C ASN A 263 -10.02 12.23 -10.43
N ALA A 264 -9.08 12.63 -11.28
CA ALA A 264 -8.83 12.02 -12.58
C ALA A 264 -8.35 10.56 -12.43
N SER A 265 -7.48 10.29 -11.43
CA SER A 265 -7.06 8.94 -11.07
C SER A 265 -8.25 8.07 -10.62
N GLY A 266 -9.12 8.60 -9.76
CA GLY A 266 -10.33 7.92 -9.33
C GLY A 266 -11.30 7.61 -10.48
N ALA A 267 -11.46 8.53 -11.43
CA ALA A 267 -12.26 8.33 -12.62
C ALA A 267 -11.66 7.25 -13.53
N SER A 268 -10.35 7.31 -13.78
CA SER A 268 -9.62 6.33 -14.57
C SER A 268 -9.66 4.91 -13.96
N SER A 269 -9.52 4.81 -12.63
CA SER A 269 -9.69 3.55 -11.89
C SER A 269 -11.07 2.95 -12.14
N TRP A 270 -12.12 3.76 -12.09
CA TRP A 270 -13.49 3.27 -12.30
C TRP A 270 -13.74 2.88 -13.76
N GLN A 271 -13.36 3.75 -14.70
CA GLN A 271 -13.72 3.61 -16.11
C GLN A 271 -12.83 2.65 -16.87
N TYR A 272 -11.50 2.68 -16.60
CA TYR A 272 -10.49 1.97 -17.39
C TYR A 272 -9.91 0.78 -16.66
N LEU A 273 -9.40 0.94 -15.44
CA LEU A 273 -8.88 -0.19 -14.66
C LEU A 273 -10.00 -1.15 -14.25
N GLN A 274 -11.20 -0.61 -14.00
CA GLN A 274 -12.40 -1.33 -13.56
C GLN A 274 -12.16 -2.13 -12.27
N ASN A 275 -11.48 -1.50 -11.31
CA ASN A 275 -11.19 -2.07 -9.99
C ASN A 275 -12.10 -1.51 -8.88
N VAL A 276 -13.18 -0.82 -9.22
CA VAL A 276 -14.16 -0.29 -8.26
C VAL A 276 -15.35 -1.24 -8.08
N THR A 277 -15.72 -1.94 -9.14
CA THR A 277 -16.86 -2.84 -9.16
C THR A 277 -16.42 -4.29 -9.22
N ALA A 278 -16.92 -5.10 -8.27
CA ALA A 278 -16.72 -6.55 -8.29
C ALA A 278 -17.63 -7.23 -9.35
N GLY A 279 -17.34 -8.49 -9.68
CA GLY A 279 -18.10 -9.25 -10.68
C GLY A 279 -19.57 -9.48 -10.33
N ASP A 280 -19.95 -9.57 -9.04
CA ASP A 280 -21.35 -9.67 -8.62
C ASP A 280 -22.01 -8.28 -8.62
N PRO A 281 -23.04 -8.03 -9.46
CA PRO A 281 -23.72 -6.73 -9.52
C PRO A 281 -24.43 -6.35 -8.21
N ARG A 282 -24.65 -7.28 -7.28
CA ARG A 282 -25.24 -7.00 -5.97
C ARG A 282 -24.21 -6.64 -4.91
N GLN A 283 -22.92 -6.86 -5.17
CA GLN A 283 -21.80 -6.60 -4.23
C GLN A 283 -20.94 -5.43 -4.71
N GLN A 284 -21.51 -4.24 -4.68
CA GLN A 284 -20.88 -3.01 -5.19
C GLN A 284 -20.61 -1.99 -4.07
N ALA A 285 -20.25 -2.45 -2.89
CA ALA A 285 -20.11 -1.60 -1.70
C ALA A 285 -19.11 -0.45 -1.88
N LEU A 286 -17.97 -0.71 -2.54
CA LEU A 286 -16.96 0.33 -2.81
C LEU A 286 -17.50 1.40 -3.78
N ALA A 287 -18.22 1.00 -4.82
CA ALA A 287 -18.84 1.94 -5.77
C ALA A 287 -19.88 2.83 -5.07
N VAL A 288 -20.72 2.23 -4.20
CA VAL A 288 -21.68 2.96 -3.38
C VAL A 288 -20.96 3.94 -2.45
N THR A 289 -19.89 3.50 -1.78
CA THR A 289 -19.07 4.35 -0.90
C THR A 289 -18.51 5.56 -1.63
N LEU A 290 -17.92 5.37 -2.81
CA LEU A 290 -17.42 6.45 -3.64
C LEU A 290 -18.52 7.43 -4.08
N ALA A 291 -19.71 6.93 -4.43
CA ALA A 291 -20.84 7.76 -4.78
C ALA A 291 -21.34 8.61 -3.60
N VAL A 292 -21.43 8.02 -2.40
CA VAL A 292 -21.77 8.73 -1.16
C VAL A 292 -20.74 9.80 -0.83
N CYS A 293 -19.44 9.47 -0.90
CA CYS A 293 -18.36 10.42 -0.66
C CYS A 293 -18.39 11.61 -1.64
N ARG A 294 -18.58 11.33 -2.95
CA ARG A 294 -18.71 12.40 -3.97
C ARG A 294 -19.90 13.33 -3.68
N ARG A 295 -21.05 12.76 -3.29
CA ARG A 295 -22.22 13.53 -2.89
C ARG A 295 -21.93 14.40 -1.67
N ALA A 296 -21.28 13.83 -0.63
CA ALA A 296 -20.94 14.55 0.60
C ALA A 296 -19.93 15.68 0.36
N LEU A 297 -18.99 15.53 -0.58
CA LEU A 297 -18.04 16.55 -0.98
C LEU A 297 -18.71 17.73 -1.71
N GLY A 298 -19.83 17.53 -2.40
CA GLY A 298 -20.54 18.60 -3.11
C GLY A 298 -19.71 19.30 -4.17
N GLY A 299 -18.82 18.58 -4.86
CA GLY A 299 -17.94 19.10 -5.90
C GLY A 299 -16.65 19.77 -5.39
N GLN A 300 -16.39 19.76 -4.08
CA GLN A 300 -15.15 20.30 -3.49
C GLN A 300 -14.27 19.15 -2.98
N GLY A 301 -12.92 19.30 -3.07
CA GLY A 301 -11.99 18.27 -2.70
C GLY A 301 -11.83 17.15 -3.73
N ALA A 302 -11.42 15.97 -3.28
CA ALA A 302 -11.18 14.85 -4.18
C ALA A 302 -11.55 13.52 -3.51
N VAL A 303 -11.93 12.52 -4.33
CA VAL A 303 -12.18 11.15 -3.85
C VAL A 303 -11.82 10.12 -4.91
N ARG A 304 -11.17 9.05 -4.46
CA ARG A 304 -10.83 7.90 -5.29
C ARG A 304 -10.88 6.59 -4.49
N VAL A 305 -10.84 5.48 -5.20
CA VAL A 305 -10.55 4.19 -4.59
C VAL A 305 -9.15 4.22 -3.96
N HIS A 306 -8.97 3.61 -2.81
CA HIS A 306 -7.70 3.42 -2.14
C HIS A 306 -7.17 2.00 -2.38
N GLY A 307 -5.87 1.88 -2.72
CA GLY A 307 -5.22 0.59 -2.95
C GLY A 307 -5.73 -0.17 -4.17
N GLY A 308 -5.80 -1.50 -4.07
CA GLY A 308 -6.13 -2.40 -5.17
C GLY A 308 -7.58 -2.35 -5.65
N GLY A 309 -8.50 -1.83 -4.86
CA GLY A 309 -9.91 -1.72 -5.23
C GLY A 309 -10.72 -2.99 -4.99
N PHE A 310 -11.80 -3.17 -5.75
CA PHE A 310 -12.86 -4.20 -5.67
C PHE A 310 -13.59 -4.24 -4.32
N ALA A 311 -12.88 -4.05 -3.23
CA ALA A 311 -13.36 -3.93 -1.85
C ALA A 311 -12.50 -2.90 -1.09
N GLY A 312 -12.53 -2.93 0.24
CA GLY A 312 -11.70 -2.08 1.11
C GLY A 312 -12.23 -0.66 1.21
N THR A 313 -11.42 0.33 0.86
CA THR A 313 -11.67 1.71 1.28
C THR A 313 -11.64 2.73 0.13
N ALA A 314 -12.35 3.86 0.35
CA ALA A 314 -12.20 5.07 -0.44
C ALA A 314 -11.29 6.06 0.29
N LEU A 315 -10.50 6.81 -0.48
CA LEU A 315 -9.67 7.92 -0.02
C LEU A 315 -10.33 9.23 -0.39
N ALA A 316 -10.46 10.16 0.55
CA ALA A 316 -11.05 11.47 0.28
C ALA A 316 -10.22 12.61 0.88
N PHE A 317 -10.02 13.68 0.10
CA PHE A 317 -9.51 14.97 0.55
C PHE A 317 -10.69 15.91 0.75
N VAL A 318 -10.95 16.29 1.99
CA VAL A 318 -12.15 17.03 2.41
C VAL A 318 -11.74 18.42 2.91
N PRO A 319 -12.31 19.52 2.42
CA PRO A 319 -12.05 20.86 2.95
C PRO A 319 -12.25 20.92 4.47
N ASP A 320 -11.39 21.66 5.17
CA ASP A 320 -11.37 21.71 6.63
C ASP A 320 -12.69 22.16 7.24
N ASP A 321 -13.34 23.12 6.60
CA ASP A 321 -14.66 23.66 7.01
C ASP A 321 -15.81 22.66 6.77
N ARG A 322 -15.56 21.58 6.02
CA ARG A 322 -16.56 20.54 5.70
C ARG A 322 -16.33 19.19 6.37
N ARG A 323 -15.25 19.02 7.13
CA ARG A 323 -14.85 17.72 7.71
C ARG A 323 -15.98 17.08 8.51
N GLU A 324 -16.62 17.83 9.41
CA GLU A 324 -17.68 17.30 10.27
C GLU A 324 -18.96 16.98 9.49
N MET A 325 -19.34 17.84 8.55
CA MET A 325 -20.49 17.57 7.67
C MET A 325 -20.24 16.33 6.80
N PHE A 326 -19.05 16.21 6.21
CA PHE A 326 -18.67 15.05 5.41
C PHE A 326 -18.76 13.77 6.23
N ARG A 327 -18.10 13.72 7.40
CA ARG A 327 -18.12 12.56 8.30
C ARG A 327 -19.55 12.17 8.68
N ARG A 328 -20.36 13.12 9.13
CA ARG A 328 -21.75 12.88 9.50
C ARG A 328 -22.58 12.32 8.34
N THR A 329 -22.45 12.89 7.14
CA THR A 329 -23.18 12.43 5.96
C THR A 329 -22.79 11.01 5.58
N VAL A 330 -21.49 10.70 5.60
CA VAL A 330 -20.97 9.37 5.29
C VAL A 330 -21.45 8.35 6.32
N GLU A 331 -21.28 8.63 7.62
CA GLU A 331 -21.67 7.71 8.70
C GLU A 331 -23.16 7.49 8.83
N GLN A 332 -23.98 8.51 8.57
CA GLN A 332 -25.44 8.36 8.50
C GLN A 332 -25.89 7.45 7.36
N THR A 333 -25.11 7.38 6.29
CA THR A 333 -25.47 6.61 5.08
C THR A 333 -24.87 5.21 5.09
N LEU A 334 -23.60 5.07 5.51
CA LEU A 334 -22.84 3.83 5.42
C LEU A 334 -22.69 3.11 6.78
N GLY A 335 -23.05 3.77 7.89
CA GLY A 335 -22.92 3.25 9.25
C GLY A 335 -21.83 3.98 10.06
N ALA A 336 -21.93 3.85 11.38
CA ALA A 336 -20.98 4.46 12.32
C ALA A 336 -19.56 3.91 12.15
N ASP A 337 -18.57 4.71 12.50
CA ASP A 337 -17.13 4.38 12.51
C ASP A 337 -16.55 4.01 11.12
N LYS A 338 -17.27 4.28 10.03
CA LYS A 338 -16.81 4.03 8.67
C LYS A 338 -15.85 5.09 8.13
N CYS A 339 -15.81 6.26 8.75
CA CYS A 339 -15.08 7.43 8.27
C CYS A 339 -13.99 7.84 9.27
N ARG A 340 -12.71 7.74 8.87
CA ARG A 340 -11.58 8.08 9.73
C ARG A 340 -10.73 9.17 9.10
N LEU A 341 -10.48 10.25 9.86
CA LEU A 341 -9.50 11.28 9.52
C LEU A 341 -8.09 10.74 9.79
N LEU A 342 -7.19 10.93 8.84
CA LEU A 342 -5.79 10.56 8.90
C LEU A 342 -4.90 11.79 8.77
N SER A 343 -3.72 11.73 9.35
CA SER A 343 -2.64 12.69 9.13
C SER A 343 -1.47 12.01 8.46
N VAL A 344 -0.81 12.69 7.55
CA VAL A 344 0.44 12.18 6.98
C VAL A 344 1.54 12.35 8.01
N ARG A 345 2.21 11.26 8.30
CA ARG A 345 3.27 11.22 9.29
C ARG A 345 4.58 11.67 8.66
N ASN A 346 5.10 12.81 9.07
CA ASN A 346 6.48 13.18 8.76
C ASN A 346 7.43 12.13 9.36
N PRO A 347 8.48 11.72 8.62
CA PRO A 347 9.44 10.74 9.12
C PRO A 347 10.04 11.28 10.39
N LEU A 348 9.87 10.53 11.43
CA LEU A 348 10.33 10.86 12.75
C LEU A 348 11.83 11.08 12.80
N ALA A 349 12.19 12.07 13.55
CA ALA A 349 13.20 11.88 14.54
C ALA A 349 12.83 10.64 15.37
N HIS A 350 13.37 9.48 15.04
CA HIS A 350 13.17 8.24 15.78
C HIS A 350 13.88 8.41 17.12
N SER A 351 13.14 8.86 18.13
CA SER A 351 13.55 8.69 19.52
C SER A 351 13.27 7.24 19.94
N GLY A 352 13.96 6.29 19.32
CA GLY A 352 14.10 4.96 19.88
C GLY A 352 14.88 5.11 21.19
N ARG A 353 14.19 5.26 22.31
CA ARG A 353 14.83 5.01 23.61
C ARG A 353 14.89 3.48 23.72
N TYR A 354 16.05 2.94 23.41
CA TYR A 354 16.39 1.58 23.79
C TYR A 354 16.69 1.64 25.30
N CYS A 355 15.78 1.11 26.11
CA CYS A 355 16.03 0.91 27.55
C CYS A 355 16.79 -0.37 27.77
#